data_f52e663537af6c2b36e39b6f48b0a1b4
#
_entry.id   f52e663537af6c2b36e39b6f48b0a1b4
#
_cell.length_a   1.000
_cell.length_b   1.000
_cell.length_c   1.000
_cell.angle_alpha   90.00
_cell.angle_beta   90.00
_cell.angle_gamma   90.00
#
_symmetry.space_group_name_H-M   'P 1'
#
loop_
_entity.id
_entity.type
_entity.pdbx_description
1 polymer ?
#
loop_
_entity_poly.entity_id
_entity_poly.type
_entity_poly.pdbx_seq_one_letter_code
_entity_poly.pdbx_strand_id
1 'polypeptide(L)'
;WFANELYGTPSVPMTFALVLPLLGSFGIIPIIIAIYFAGELVWRDRERGMNEIIDSTALPNWAYFVPKVVAVSLVLIATLCIAVLAATLVQMARGYFTLELDKYFFWFVLPFSIDMLMMAILAVFLQSLSPSKYVGWGLMAIYLVASITLVSIGFEHPLYNFGETGFVRVSDMNGAELGGSKSWWLRVYWTGVCLMISVVSYLFWRRGVGISISSQIRRAPARFKGKPALIALSGLMVSVVSGAWLFHQMNVINEYVTSDELEEKLADYEKAFLQYEGIKQPSVVDVDLKVDLYPEVGKAFFE
;
A
#
# COMPACT_ATOMS: atom_id res chain seq x y z
N TRP A 1 4.91 9.56 22.32
CA TRP A 1 4.88 10.48 21.18
C TRP A 1 3.56 11.25 21.08
N PHE A 2 2.48 10.75 21.58
CA PHE A 2 1.32 11.57 21.88
C PHE A 2 1.61 12.32 23.16
N ALA A 3 2.39 13.39 23.00
CA ALA A 3 2.60 14.35 24.05
C ALA A 3 1.24 14.72 24.65
N ASN A 4 1.19 14.88 25.94
CA ASN A 4 -0.04 15.23 26.64
C ASN A 4 -0.66 16.54 26.15
N GLU A 5 0.03 17.26 25.26
CA GLU A 5 -0.29 18.61 24.85
C GLU A 5 -0.12 18.80 23.36
N LEU A 6 -1.18 19.25 22.70
CA LEU A 6 -1.15 19.81 21.35
C LEU A 6 -1.33 21.32 21.47
N TYR A 7 -0.35 22.10 21.07
CA TYR A 7 -0.34 23.56 21.27
C TYR A 7 -0.52 24.00 22.74
N GLY A 8 0.06 23.27 23.69
CA GLY A 8 -0.07 23.57 25.13
C GLY A 8 -1.40 23.18 25.77
N THR A 9 -2.27 22.48 25.04
CA THR A 9 -3.55 21.96 25.55
C THR A 9 -3.54 20.43 25.62
N PRO A 10 -4.19 19.81 26.65
CA PRO A 10 -4.28 18.36 26.73
C PRO A 10 -4.95 17.76 25.49
N SER A 11 -4.26 16.89 24.80
CA SER A 11 -4.83 16.20 23.63
C SER A 11 -5.71 15.01 24.06
N VAL A 12 -6.94 14.99 23.57
CA VAL A 12 -7.83 13.84 23.74
C VAL A 12 -7.46 12.77 22.71
N PRO A 13 -7.27 11.50 23.10
CA PRO A 13 -6.90 10.41 22.18
C PRO A 13 -8.12 9.95 21.37
N MET A 14 -8.63 10.83 20.50
CA MET A 14 -9.71 10.49 19.58
C MET A 14 -9.24 9.44 18.56
N THR A 15 -10.16 8.66 18.03
CA THR A 15 -9.86 7.56 17.10
C THR A 15 -9.05 8.03 15.88
N PHE A 16 -9.46 9.11 15.22
CA PHE A 16 -8.74 9.63 14.04
C PHE A 16 -7.31 10.07 14.39
N ALA A 17 -7.10 10.67 15.57
CA ALA A 17 -5.78 11.13 16.02
C ALA A 17 -4.80 9.96 16.28
N LEU A 18 -5.31 8.75 16.57
CA LEU A 18 -4.50 7.54 16.70
C LEU A 18 -4.34 6.80 15.37
N VAL A 19 -5.32 6.86 14.48
CA VAL A 19 -5.23 6.26 13.15
C VAL A 19 -4.14 6.92 12.30
N LEU A 20 -4.00 8.26 12.35
CA LEU A 20 -2.99 8.98 11.57
C LEU A 20 -1.54 8.49 11.81
N PRO A 21 -1.04 8.35 13.05
CA PRO A 21 0.30 7.80 13.26
C PRO A 21 0.39 6.32 12.96
N LEU A 22 -0.69 5.54 13.07
CA LEU A 22 -0.69 4.16 12.60
C LEU A 22 -0.46 4.11 11.08
N LEU A 23 -1.14 4.96 10.31
CA LEU A 23 -0.94 5.08 8.87
C LEU A 23 0.52 5.42 8.50
N GLY A 24 1.15 6.34 9.27
CA GLY A 24 2.55 6.74 9.03
C GLY A 24 3.60 5.74 9.53
N SER A 25 3.31 4.99 10.61
CA SER A 25 4.31 4.13 11.26
C SER A 25 4.40 2.73 10.64
N PHE A 26 3.34 2.25 9.98
CA PHE A 26 3.28 0.91 9.38
C PHE A 26 3.86 0.87 7.96
N GLY A 27 5.03 1.50 7.74
CA GLY A 27 5.73 1.45 6.46
C GLY A 27 6.72 0.28 6.37
N ILE A 28 7.79 0.34 7.17
CA ILE A 28 8.96 -0.55 7.01
C ILE A 28 8.80 -1.88 7.75
N ILE A 29 8.22 -1.90 8.94
CA ILE A 29 8.15 -3.11 9.80
C ILE A 29 7.41 -4.27 9.11
N PRO A 30 6.21 -4.08 8.52
CA PRO A 30 5.53 -5.15 7.80
C PRO A 30 6.33 -5.68 6.62
N ILE A 31 7.09 -4.82 5.94
CA ILE A 31 7.92 -5.23 4.81
C ILE A 31 9.03 -6.17 5.27
N ILE A 32 9.72 -5.84 6.38
CA ILE A 32 10.74 -6.71 6.97
C ILE A 32 10.15 -8.06 7.37
N ILE A 33 8.96 -8.05 7.98
CA ILE A 33 8.22 -9.27 8.35
C ILE A 33 7.88 -10.09 7.10
N ALA A 34 7.38 -9.46 6.04
CA ALA A 34 7.06 -10.13 4.78
C ALA A 34 8.29 -10.77 4.14
N ILE A 35 9.42 -10.04 4.10
CA ILE A 35 10.70 -10.53 3.56
C ILE A 35 11.14 -11.79 4.31
N TYR A 36 11.18 -11.71 5.64
CA TYR A 36 11.64 -12.81 6.48
C TYR A 36 10.73 -14.05 6.34
N PHE A 37 9.42 -13.89 6.58
CA PHE A 37 8.50 -15.03 6.56
C PHE A 37 8.31 -15.62 5.16
N ALA A 38 8.33 -14.82 4.09
CA ALA A 38 8.29 -15.35 2.74
C ALA A 38 9.50 -16.26 2.46
N GLY A 39 10.71 -15.84 2.86
CA GLY A 39 11.92 -16.68 2.72
C GLY A 39 11.82 -17.97 3.52
N GLU A 40 11.49 -17.88 4.81
CA GLU A 40 11.38 -19.07 5.67
C GLU A 40 10.30 -20.05 5.16
N LEU A 41 9.12 -19.58 4.76
CA LEU A 41 8.04 -20.45 4.32
C LEU A 41 8.29 -21.06 2.94
N VAL A 42 8.90 -20.33 2.00
CA VAL A 42 9.18 -20.86 0.66
C VAL A 42 10.30 -21.90 0.70
N TRP A 43 11.34 -21.68 1.52
CA TRP A 43 12.52 -22.54 1.55
C TRP A 43 12.49 -23.62 2.61
N ARG A 44 11.57 -23.56 3.58
CA ARG A 44 11.50 -24.51 4.72
C ARG A 44 11.48 -25.97 4.31
N ASP A 45 10.69 -26.31 3.29
CA ASP A 45 10.53 -27.70 2.86
C ASP A 45 11.85 -28.23 2.27
N ARG A 46 12.63 -27.39 1.60
CA ARG A 46 13.94 -27.72 1.03
C ARG A 46 15.03 -27.80 2.08
N GLU A 47 15.06 -26.90 3.03
CA GLU A 47 16.04 -26.90 4.12
C GLU A 47 15.87 -28.12 5.02
N ARG A 48 14.66 -28.65 5.14
CA ARG A 48 14.36 -29.87 5.90
C ARG A 48 14.49 -31.17 5.08
N GLY A 49 14.88 -31.09 3.81
CA GLY A 49 14.98 -32.25 2.93
C GLY A 49 13.63 -32.91 2.59
N MET A 50 12.50 -32.27 2.91
CA MET A 50 11.16 -32.78 2.68
C MET A 50 10.66 -32.55 1.24
N ASN A 51 11.36 -31.73 0.49
CA ASN A 51 10.95 -31.34 -0.87
C ASN A 51 10.85 -32.52 -1.82
N GLU A 52 11.71 -33.53 -1.72
CA GLU A 52 11.68 -34.69 -2.61
C GLU A 52 10.38 -35.51 -2.42
N ILE A 53 9.96 -35.68 -1.17
CA ILE A 53 8.71 -36.39 -0.84
C ILE A 53 7.50 -35.59 -1.28
N ILE A 54 7.48 -34.27 -0.94
CA ILE A 54 6.35 -33.42 -1.25
C ILE A 54 6.22 -33.18 -2.76
N ASP A 55 7.33 -33.01 -3.47
CA ASP A 55 7.35 -32.78 -4.91
C ASP A 55 7.04 -34.02 -5.74
N SER A 56 7.15 -35.25 -5.17
CA SER A 56 6.71 -36.49 -5.80
C SER A 56 5.18 -36.63 -5.85
N THR A 57 4.46 -35.86 -5.04
CA THR A 57 2.99 -35.88 -5.03
C THR A 57 2.38 -35.20 -6.26
N ALA A 58 1.18 -35.61 -6.67
CA ALA A 58 0.47 -35.07 -7.83
C ALA A 58 -0.18 -33.69 -7.57
N LEU A 59 0.25 -32.97 -6.52
CA LEU A 59 -0.31 -31.65 -6.17
C LEU A 59 0.03 -30.60 -7.24
N PRO A 60 -0.91 -29.72 -7.62
CA PRO A 60 -0.65 -28.64 -8.55
C PRO A 60 0.16 -27.50 -7.87
N ASN A 61 0.91 -26.71 -8.66
CA ASN A 61 1.78 -25.64 -8.13
C ASN A 61 1.05 -24.59 -7.28
N TRP A 62 -0.22 -24.31 -7.55
CA TRP A 62 -0.99 -23.37 -6.75
C TRP A 62 -1.16 -23.81 -5.28
N ALA A 63 -1.19 -25.12 -5.03
CA ALA A 63 -1.26 -25.68 -3.67
C ALA A 63 0.01 -25.42 -2.84
N TYR A 64 1.12 -25.07 -3.49
CA TYR A 64 2.35 -24.63 -2.81
C TYR A 64 2.40 -23.12 -2.66
N PHE A 65 1.99 -22.37 -3.68
CA PHE A 65 2.08 -20.92 -3.71
C PHE A 65 1.03 -20.26 -2.80
N VAL A 66 -0.25 -20.58 -3.00
CA VAL A 66 -1.36 -19.89 -2.31
C VAL A 66 -1.28 -20.02 -0.78
N PRO A 67 -1.05 -21.20 -0.18
CA PRO A 67 -0.96 -21.29 1.28
C PRO A 67 0.20 -20.47 1.88
N LYS A 68 1.32 -20.33 1.15
CA LYS A 68 2.46 -19.53 1.61
C LYS A 68 2.13 -18.03 1.57
N VAL A 69 1.48 -17.55 0.50
CA VAL A 69 0.98 -16.17 0.44
C VAL A 69 -0.03 -15.91 1.56
N VAL A 70 -1.01 -16.80 1.74
CA VAL A 70 -2.02 -16.65 2.80
C VAL A 70 -1.37 -16.63 4.18
N ALA A 71 -0.41 -17.51 4.44
CA ALA A 71 0.27 -17.56 5.73
C ALA A 71 1.05 -16.26 6.01
N VAL A 72 1.80 -15.74 5.04
CA VAL A 72 2.49 -14.45 5.19
C VAL A 72 1.48 -13.32 5.42
N SER A 73 0.41 -13.27 4.63
CA SER A 73 -0.63 -12.25 4.76
C SER A 73 -1.31 -12.28 6.12
N LEU A 74 -1.62 -13.47 6.66
CA LEU A 74 -2.22 -13.61 7.98
C LEU A 74 -1.31 -13.09 9.08
N VAL A 75 0.01 -13.34 9.00
CA VAL A 75 0.97 -12.78 9.96
C VAL A 75 0.96 -11.25 9.87
N LEU A 76 0.98 -10.68 8.67
CA LEU A 76 0.96 -9.24 8.48
C LEU A 76 -0.36 -8.61 8.98
N ILE A 77 -1.50 -9.20 8.67
CA ILE A 77 -2.81 -8.74 9.16
C ILE A 77 -2.88 -8.83 10.69
N ALA A 78 -2.30 -9.87 11.28
CA ALA A 78 -2.23 -9.98 12.74
C ALA A 78 -1.45 -8.81 13.36
N THR A 79 -0.39 -8.32 12.71
CA THR A 79 0.33 -7.13 13.21
C THR A 79 -0.53 -5.87 13.17
N LEU A 80 -1.40 -5.71 12.16
CA LEU A 80 -2.37 -4.60 12.10
C LEU A 80 -3.40 -4.70 13.24
N CYS A 81 -3.92 -5.90 13.50
CA CYS A 81 -4.86 -6.12 14.61
C CYS A 81 -4.22 -5.83 15.97
N ILE A 82 -2.95 -6.23 16.18
CA ILE A 82 -2.20 -5.91 17.40
C ILE A 82 -2.02 -4.40 17.55
N ALA A 83 -1.75 -3.68 16.47
CA ALA A 83 -1.62 -2.22 16.48
C ALA A 83 -2.93 -1.53 16.89
N VAL A 84 -4.07 -1.99 16.36
CA VAL A 84 -5.39 -1.48 16.77
C VAL A 84 -5.67 -1.80 18.24
N LEU A 85 -5.33 -3.02 18.70
CA LEU A 85 -5.46 -3.39 20.10
C LEU A 85 -4.63 -2.47 21.01
N ALA A 86 -3.37 -2.19 20.63
CA ALA A 86 -2.51 -1.28 21.37
C ALA A 86 -3.09 0.15 21.39
N ALA A 87 -3.60 0.64 20.26
CA ALA A 87 -4.22 1.96 20.18
C ALA A 87 -5.46 2.07 21.07
N THR A 88 -6.36 1.07 21.06
CA THR A 88 -7.54 1.03 21.91
C THR A 88 -7.21 0.95 23.39
N LEU A 89 -6.17 0.19 23.77
CA LEU A 89 -5.68 0.16 25.15
C LEU A 89 -5.12 1.52 25.60
N VAL A 90 -4.44 2.25 24.73
CA VAL A 90 -3.97 3.63 25.02
C VAL A 90 -5.18 4.57 25.22
N GLN A 91 -6.23 4.47 24.40
CA GLN A 91 -7.45 5.25 24.58
C GLN A 91 -8.07 5.01 25.97
N MET A 92 -8.29 3.73 26.31
CA MET A 92 -8.86 3.34 27.60
C MET A 92 -7.99 3.80 28.78
N ALA A 93 -6.66 3.64 28.70
CA ALA A 93 -5.72 4.07 29.74
C ALA A 93 -5.73 5.59 29.98
N ARG A 94 -6.11 6.37 28.95
CA ARG A 94 -6.28 7.84 29.04
C ARG A 94 -7.71 8.28 29.39
N GLY A 95 -8.58 7.34 29.74
CA GLY A 95 -9.98 7.62 30.13
C GLY A 95 -10.91 7.91 28.97
N TYR A 96 -10.51 7.62 27.72
CA TYR A 96 -11.37 7.75 26.55
C TYR A 96 -12.00 6.40 26.21
N PHE A 97 -13.29 6.24 26.46
CA PHE A 97 -14.00 4.98 26.31
C PHE A 97 -14.92 4.93 25.08
N THR A 98 -15.02 6.01 24.32
CA THR A 98 -15.76 6.01 23.05
C THR A 98 -14.93 5.36 21.97
N LEU A 99 -14.97 4.02 21.90
CA LEU A 99 -14.17 3.23 20.96
C LEU A 99 -14.94 3.08 19.65
N GLU A 100 -14.43 3.68 18.58
CA GLU A 100 -14.98 3.60 17.23
C GLU A 100 -14.23 2.55 16.41
N LEU A 101 -14.49 1.26 16.70
CA LEU A 101 -13.80 0.13 16.07
C LEU A 101 -14.07 0.03 14.56
N ASP A 102 -15.20 0.51 14.11
CA ASP A 102 -15.55 0.65 12.70
C ASP A 102 -14.57 1.56 11.96
N LYS A 103 -14.19 2.71 12.52
CA LYS A 103 -13.18 3.60 11.94
C LYS A 103 -11.82 2.93 11.87
N TYR A 104 -11.36 2.23 12.92
CA TYR A 104 -10.14 1.44 12.86
C TYR A 104 -10.18 0.40 11.76
N PHE A 105 -11.32 -0.29 11.58
CA PHE A 105 -11.46 -1.31 10.56
C PHE A 105 -11.45 -0.71 9.15
N PHE A 106 -12.30 0.26 8.86
CA PHE A 106 -12.46 0.80 7.50
C PHE A 106 -11.35 1.74 7.08
N TRP A 107 -10.72 2.48 8.01
CA TRP A 107 -9.68 3.44 7.67
C TRP A 107 -8.27 2.87 7.75
N PHE A 108 -8.05 1.82 8.52
CA PHE A 108 -6.73 1.23 8.71
C PHE A 108 -6.68 -0.25 8.35
N VAL A 109 -7.41 -1.13 9.06
CA VAL A 109 -7.23 -2.59 8.90
C VAL A 109 -7.56 -3.06 7.49
N LEU A 110 -8.72 -2.70 6.96
CA LEU A 110 -9.18 -3.17 5.64
C LEU A 110 -8.28 -2.71 4.50
N PRO A 111 -7.98 -1.41 4.31
CA PRO A 111 -7.10 -0.97 3.23
C PRO A 111 -5.68 -1.54 3.35
N PHE A 112 -5.09 -1.48 4.54
CA PHE A 112 -3.74 -2.04 4.76
C PHE A 112 -3.68 -3.56 4.62
N SER A 113 -4.74 -4.30 4.93
CA SER A 113 -4.78 -5.75 4.70
C SER A 113 -4.63 -6.09 3.22
N ILE A 114 -5.20 -5.29 2.33
CA ILE A 114 -5.03 -5.45 0.88
C ILE A 114 -3.59 -5.13 0.47
N ASP A 115 -3.03 -4.03 0.99
CA ASP A 115 -1.65 -3.64 0.72
C ASP A 115 -0.65 -4.70 1.24
N MET A 116 -0.92 -5.28 2.41
CA MET A 116 -0.14 -6.39 2.97
C MET A 116 -0.23 -7.67 2.13
N LEU A 117 -1.41 -7.98 1.58
CA LEU A 117 -1.57 -9.11 0.65
C LEU A 117 -0.75 -8.91 -0.63
N MET A 118 -0.75 -7.71 -1.21
CA MET A 118 0.08 -7.39 -2.38
C MET A 118 1.57 -7.56 -2.06
N MET A 119 2.02 -7.07 -0.92
CA MET A 119 3.40 -7.21 -0.46
C MET A 119 3.78 -8.68 -0.23
N ALA A 120 2.88 -9.48 0.36
CA ALA A 120 3.09 -10.92 0.54
C ALA A 120 3.22 -11.65 -0.80
N ILE A 121 2.40 -11.29 -1.79
CA ILE A 121 2.48 -11.85 -3.15
C ILE A 121 3.83 -11.52 -3.78
N LEU A 122 4.29 -10.27 -3.71
CA LEU A 122 5.59 -9.86 -4.23
C LEU A 122 6.73 -10.59 -3.53
N ALA A 123 6.72 -10.67 -2.20
CA ALA A 123 7.75 -11.34 -1.43
C ALA A 123 7.85 -12.84 -1.76
N VAL A 124 6.73 -13.56 -1.82
CA VAL A 124 6.69 -14.98 -2.21
C VAL A 124 7.08 -15.17 -3.68
N PHE A 125 6.70 -14.25 -4.56
CA PHE A 125 7.11 -14.25 -5.97
C PHE A 125 8.63 -14.18 -6.12
N LEU A 126 9.28 -13.21 -5.50
CA LEU A 126 10.74 -13.04 -5.59
C LEU A 126 11.46 -14.24 -4.97
N GLN A 127 10.95 -14.82 -3.89
CA GLN A 127 11.47 -16.04 -3.32
C GLN A 127 11.29 -17.25 -4.25
N SER A 128 10.21 -17.36 -4.99
CA SER A 128 9.95 -18.45 -5.93
C SER A 128 10.91 -18.45 -7.12
N LEU A 129 11.37 -17.28 -7.55
CA LEU A 129 12.34 -17.10 -8.64
C LEU A 129 13.79 -17.30 -8.17
N SER A 130 14.05 -17.07 -6.88
CA SER A 130 15.41 -17.06 -6.32
C SER A 130 16.03 -18.46 -6.27
N PRO A 131 17.38 -18.59 -6.38
CA PRO A 131 18.07 -19.87 -6.19
C PRO A 131 18.22 -20.25 -4.71
N SER A 132 18.15 -19.31 -3.77
CA SER A 132 18.22 -19.52 -2.33
C SER A 132 17.42 -18.44 -1.60
N LYS A 133 17.09 -18.67 -0.31
CA LYS A 133 16.38 -17.68 0.50
C LYS A 133 17.13 -16.37 0.64
N TYR A 134 18.45 -16.41 0.73
CA TYR A 134 19.30 -15.23 0.88
C TYR A 134 19.26 -14.33 -0.37
N VAL A 135 19.28 -14.95 -1.56
CA VAL A 135 19.11 -14.22 -2.82
C VAL A 135 17.71 -13.60 -2.90
N GLY A 136 16.68 -14.32 -2.47
CA GLY A 136 15.33 -13.77 -2.43
C GLY A 136 15.19 -12.58 -1.47
N TRP A 137 15.83 -12.63 -0.29
CA TRP A 137 15.91 -11.48 0.62
C TRP A 137 16.66 -10.32 -0.01
N GLY A 138 17.79 -10.60 -0.70
CA GLY A 138 18.55 -9.58 -1.45
C GLY A 138 17.71 -8.92 -2.54
N LEU A 139 16.94 -9.68 -3.31
CA LEU A 139 16.04 -9.13 -4.33
C LEU A 139 14.97 -8.21 -3.74
N MET A 140 14.40 -8.56 -2.59
CA MET A 140 13.46 -7.68 -1.88
C MET A 140 14.14 -6.41 -1.37
N ALA A 141 15.36 -6.51 -0.86
CA ALA A 141 16.13 -5.34 -0.44
C ALA A 141 16.45 -4.41 -1.64
N ILE A 142 16.84 -4.99 -2.78
CA ILE A 142 17.05 -4.23 -4.03
C ILE A 142 15.75 -3.56 -4.46
N TYR A 143 14.62 -4.26 -4.40
CA TYR A 143 13.32 -3.68 -4.71
C TYR A 143 13.02 -2.47 -3.82
N LEU A 144 13.24 -2.57 -2.49
CA LEU A 144 12.99 -1.45 -1.56
C LEU A 144 13.89 -0.25 -1.87
N VAL A 145 15.18 -0.48 -2.08
CA VAL A 145 16.11 0.60 -2.44
C VAL A 145 15.71 1.23 -3.77
N ALA A 146 15.37 0.41 -4.77
CA ALA A 146 14.92 0.89 -6.07
C ALA A 146 13.64 1.71 -5.98
N SER A 147 12.64 1.28 -5.17
CA SER A 147 11.39 2.02 -4.99
C SER A 147 11.63 3.41 -4.39
N ILE A 148 12.49 3.51 -3.37
CA ILE A 148 12.84 4.80 -2.75
C ILE A 148 13.62 5.67 -3.72
N THR A 149 14.63 5.09 -4.42
CA THR A 149 15.47 5.83 -5.34
C THR A 149 14.69 6.32 -6.56
N LEU A 150 13.79 5.51 -7.10
CA LEU A 150 12.96 5.91 -8.25
C LEU A 150 12.10 7.13 -7.92
N VAL A 151 11.51 7.18 -6.75
CA VAL A 151 10.75 8.37 -6.30
C VAL A 151 11.66 9.59 -6.22
N SER A 152 12.86 9.46 -5.64
CA SER A 152 13.78 10.59 -5.47
C SER A 152 14.41 11.11 -6.76
N ILE A 153 14.29 10.40 -7.88
CA ILE A 153 14.73 10.83 -9.22
C ILE A 153 13.58 11.20 -10.16
N GLY A 154 12.37 11.47 -9.60
CA GLY A 154 11.20 11.96 -10.32
C GLY A 154 10.23 10.88 -10.85
N PHE A 155 10.48 9.58 -10.63
CA PHE A 155 9.52 8.53 -10.95
C PHE A 155 8.48 8.34 -9.82
N GLU A 156 7.76 9.41 -9.49
CA GLU A 156 6.83 9.47 -8.37
C GLU A 156 5.41 8.99 -8.71
N HIS A 157 5.11 8.80 -9.99
CA HIS A 157 3.76 8.48 -10.40
C HIS A 157 3.31 7.12 -9.82
N PRO A 158 2.14 7.04 -9.14
CA PRO A 158 1.71 5.84 -8.42
C PRO A 158 1.51 4.59 -9.28
N LEU A 159 1.39 4.73 -10.60
CA LEU A 159 1.30 3.61 -11.53
C LEU A 159 2.65 2.93 -11.80
N TYR A 160 3.78 3.52 -11.40
CA TYR A 160 5.12 2.95 -11.59
C TYR A 160 5.63 2.25 -10.33
N ASN A 161 5.23 2.69 -9.17
CA ASN A 161 5.65 2.16 -7.88
C ASN A 161 4.71 1.04 -7.43
N PHE A 162 5.23 -0.20 -7.40
CA PHE A 162 4.41 -1.36 -7.03
C PHE A 162 3.83 -1.22 -5.62
N GLY A 163 2.52 -1.36 -5.54
CA GLY A 163 1.80 -1.30 -4.26
C GLY A 163 1.60 0.12 -3.72
N GLU A 164 1.97 1.17 -4.48
CA GLU A 164 1.68 2.55 -4.09
C GLU A 164 0.18 2.81 -4.22
N THR A 165 -0.47 3.02 -3.10
CA THR A 165 -1.93 3.24 -3.03
C THR A 165 -2.28 4.65 -2.59
N GLY A 166 -1.28 5.47 -2.34
CA GLY A 166 -1.43 6.85 -1.90
C GLY A 166 -1.85 6.97 -0.43
N PHE A 167 -1.56 8.12 0.15
CA PHE A 167 -1.96 8.44 1.51
C PHE A 167 -3.38 9.00 1.53
N VAL A 168 -4.27 8.38 2.32
CA VAL A 168 -5.64 8.86 2.53
C VAL A 168 -5.68 9.68 3.81
N ARG A 169 -6.04 10.95 3.69
CA ARG A 169 -6.27 11.80 4.86
C ARG A 169 -7.63 11.45 5.47
N VAL A 170 -7.61 11.03 6.72
CA VAL A 170 -8.82 10.75 7.47
C VAL A 170 -9.17 11.92 8.39
N SER A 171 -10.46 12.21 8.52
CA SER A 171 -10.97 13.30 9.36
C SER A 171 -12.31 12.88 9.96
N ASP A 172 -12.61 13.32 11.17
CA ASP A 172 -13.91 13.09 11.79
C ASP A 172 -15.04 13.85 11.06
N MET A 173 -14.74 14.91 10.33
CA MET A 173 -15.73 15.70 9.59
C MET A 173 -16.06 15.09 8.22
N ASN A 174 -15.04 14.66 7.48
CA ASN A 174 -15.19 14.22 6.08
C ASN A 174 -14.89 12.71 5.90
N GLY A 175 -14.64 11.97 6.99
CA GLY A 175 -14.28 10.56 6.91
C GLY A 175 -12.97 10.35 6.15
N ALA A 176 -12.96 9.37 5.26
CA ALA A 176 -11.85 9.03 4.37
C ALA A 176 -12.13 9.44 2.92
N GLU A 177 -13.06 10.35 2.66
CA GLU A 177 -13.51 10.69 1.30
C GLU A 177 -12.44 11.43 0.49
N LEU A 178 -11.66 12.30 1.14
CA LEU A 178 -10.58 13.04 0.48
C LEU A 178 -9.44 12.12 0.06
N GLY A 179 -9.43 11.72 -1.21
CA GLY A 179 -8.44 10.81 -1.79
C GLY A 179 -8.76 9.32 -1.65
N GLY A 180 -9.81 8.94 -0.90
CA GLY A 180 -10.20 7.55 -0.71
C GLY A 180 -10.54 6.84 -2.02
N SER A 181 -11.31 7.47 -2.91
CA SER A 181 -11.67 6.90 -4.22
C SER A 181 -10.42 6.60 -5.07
N LYS A 182 -9.46 7.53 -5.17
CA LYS A 182 -8.18 7.34 -5.88
C LYS A 182 -7.41 6.14 -5.30
N SER A 183 -7.31 6.07 -3.99
CA SER A 183 -6.58 5.00 -3.29
C SER A 183 -7.20 3.61 -3.55
N TRP A 184 -8.54 3.51 -3.60
CA TRP A 184 -9.22 2.25 -3.94
C TRP A 184 -9.00 1.85 -5.40
N TRP A 185 -9.02 2.79 -6.35
CA TRP A 185 -8.73 2.49 -7.75
C TRP A 185 -7.27 2.03 -7.96
N LEU A 186 -6.32 2.62 -7.22
CA LEU A 186 -4.92 2.15 -7.21
C LEU A 186 -4.82 0.72 -6.68
N ARG A 187 -5.56 0.36 -5.61
CA ARG A 187 -5.63 -1.04 -5.12
C ARG A 187 -6.20 -2.00 -6.15
N VAL A 188 -7.23 -1.59 -6.90
CA VAL A 188 -7.78 -2.39 -8.00
C VAL A 188 -6.73 -2.60 -9.09
N TYR A 189 -6.03 -1.55 -9.50
CA TYR A 189 -4.94 -1.62 -10.48
C TYR A 189 -3.84 -2.60 -10.05
N TRP A 190 -3.31 -2.43 -8.86
CA TRP A 190 -2.25 -3.29 -8.33
C TRP A 190 -2.71 -4.71 -8.04
N THR A 191 -3.97 -4.94 -7.70
CA THR A 191 -4.55 -6.28 -7.61
C THR A 191 -4.49 -7.01 -8.94
N GLY A 192 -4.78 -6.34 -10.05
CA GLY A 192 -4.62 -6.90 -11.39
C GLY A 192 -3.15 -7.31 -11.68
N VAL A 193 -2.19 -6.46 -11.32
CA VAL A 193 -0.75 -6.78 -11.42
C VAL A 193 -0.38 -7.97 -10.53
N CYS A 194 -0.90 -8.03 -9.30
CA CYS A 194 -0.69 -9.15 -8.38
C CYS A 194 -1.22 -10.48 -8.92
N LEU A 195 -2.34 -10.48 -9.63
CA LEU A 195 -2.84 -11.68 -10.31
C LEU A 195 -1.86 -12.15 -11.39
N MET A 196 -1.30 -11.27 -12.19
CA MET A 196 -0.28 -11.61 -13.19
C MET A 196 0.99 -12.16 -12.54
N ILE A 197 1.51 -11.49 -11.49
CA ILE A 197 2.67 -11.94 -10.71
C ILE A 197 2.42 -13.32 -10.11
N SER A 198 1.22 -13.58 -9.59
CA SER A 198 0.83 -14.88 -9.03
C SER A 198 0.85 -16.00 -10.08
N VAL A 199 0.42 -15.70 -11.31
CA VAL A 199 0.50 -16.66 -12.42
C VAL A 199 1.95 -16.92 -12.81
N VAL A 200 2.80 -15.90 -12.86
CA VAL A 200 4.24 -16.07 -13.10
C VAL A 200 4.86 -16.94 -12.00
N SER A 201 4.54 -16.69 -10.73
CA SER A 201 5.00 -17.54 -9.61
C SER A 201 4.56 -19.01 -9.78
N TYR A 202 3.31 -19.22 -10.20
CA TYR A 202 2.79 -20.56 -10.49
C TYR A 202 3.55 -21.26 -11.62
N LEU A 203 3.89 -20.55 -12.70
CA LEU A 203 4.61 -21.10 -13.85
C LEU A 203 6.05 -21.45 -13.50
N PHE A 204 6.71 -20.59 -12.72
CA PHE A 204 8.12 -20.72 -12.34
C PHE A 204 8.33 -21.40 -10.99
N TRP A 205 7.28 -21.92 -10.36
CA TRP A 205 7.42 -22.65 -9.10
C TRP A 205 8.34 -23.86 -9.27
N ARG A 206 9.41 -23.89 -8.50
CA ARG A 206 10.45 -24.94 -8.58
C ARG A 206 9.97 -26.21 -7.89
N ARG A 207 9.96 -27.32 -8.62
CA ARG A 207 9.67 -28.66 -8.11
C ARG A 207 10.78 -29.62 -8.52
N GLY A 208 11.16 -30.51 -7.60
CA GLY A 208 12.20 -31.54 -7.83
C GLY A 208 13.63 -31.00 -7.69
N VAL A 209 14.57 -31.89 -7.95
CA VAL A 209 16.01 -31.67 -7.79
C VAL A 209 16.60 -31.14 -9.10
N GLY A 210 17.39 -30.02 -9.01
CA GLY A 210 18.28 -29.59 -10.11
C GLY A 210 17.60 -28.98 -11.34
N ILE A 211 16.35 -28.47 -11.22
CA ILE A 211 15.68 -27.85 -12.37
C ILE A 211 16.25 -26.45 -12.61
N SER A 212 16.91 -26.28 -13.77
CA SER A 212 17.44 -24.99 -14.19
C SER A 212 16.32 -24.04 -14.64
N ILE A 213 16.53 -22.73 -14.48
CA ILE A 213 15.59 -21.67 -14.91
C ILE A 213 15.28 -21.80 -16.40
N SER A 214 16.26 -22.15 -17.24
CA SER A 214 16.07 -22.34 -18.68
C SER A 214 15.07 -23.44 -19.02
N SER A 215 15.07 -24.54 -18.25
CA SER A 215 14.12 -25.63 -18.43
C SER A 215 12.70 -25.24 -18.01
N GLN A 216 12.56 -24.36 -17.01
CA GLN A 216 11.25 -23.82 -16.59
C GLN A 216 10.68 -22.88 -17.65
N ILE A 217 11.51 -21.98 -18.22
CA ILE A 217 11.11 -21.09 -19.31
C ILE A 217 10.57 -21.91 -20.48
N ARG A 218 11.27 -23.01 -20.87
CA ARG A 218 10.83 -23.87 -21.97
C ARG A 218 9.51 -24.59 -21.70
N ARG A 219 9.20 -24.90 -20.43
CA ARG A 219 7.95 -25.56 -20.03
C ARG A 219 6.79 -24.59 -19.74
N ALA A 220 7.07 -23.33 -19.49
CA ALA A 220 6.08 -22.32 -19.13
C ALA A 220 4.93 -22.19 -20.17
N PRO A 221 5.18 -22.15 -21.50
CA PRO A 221 4.09 -22.03 -22.49
C PRO A 221 3.11 -23.21 -22.46
N ALA A 222 3.60 -24.41 -22.17
CA ALA A 222 2.72 -25.59 -22.06
C ALA A 222 1.81 -25.55 -20.82
N ARG A 223 2.28 -24.91 -19.74
CA ARG A 223 1.53 -24.70 -18.49
C ARG A 223 0.64 -23.46 -18.51
N PHE A 224 0.93 -22.52 -19.40
CA PHE A 224 0.17 -21.28 -19.59
C PHE A 224 -1.06 -21.52 -20.48
N LYS A 225 -1.89 -22.51 -20.09
CA LYS A 225 -3.15 -22.85 -20.79
C LYS A 225 -4.28 -23.03 -19.77
N GLY A 226 -5.51 -22.77 -20.21
CA GLY A 226 -6.70 -22.91 -19.37
C GLY A 226 -6.77 -21.89 -18.22
N LYS A 227 -6.97 -22.34 -16.99
CA LYS A 227 -7.18 -21.47 -15.83
C LYS A 227 -6.07 -20.43 -15.58
N PRO A 228 -4.74 -20.76 -15.64
CA PRO A 228 -3.69 -19.77 -15.45
C PRO A 228 -3.71 -18.65 -16.51
N ALA A 229 -3.96 -18.99 -17.77
CA ALA A 229 -4.07 -18.00 -18.84
C ALA A 229 -5.27 -17.08 -18.62
N LEU A 230 -6.40 -17.63 -18.17
CA LEU A 230 -7.60 -16.86 -17.87
C LEU A 230 -7.37 -15.89 -16.70
N ILE A 231 -6.70 -16.32 -15.63
CA ILE A 231 -6.35 -15.46 -14.49
C ILE A 231 -5.38 -14.36 -14.91
N ALA A 232 -4.37 -14.68 -15.73
CA ALA A 232 -3.43 -13.67 -16.24
C ALA A 232 -4.13 -12.65 -17.14
N LEU A 233 -5.04 -13.10 -18.02
CA LEU A 233 -5.80 -12.22 -18.88
C LEU A 233 -6.76 -11.33 -18.09
N SER A 234 -7.44 -11.88 -17.07
CA SER A 234 -8.30 -11.06 -16.20
C SER A 234 -7.48 -10.05 -15.40
N GLY A 235 -6.31 -10.42 -14.89
CA GLY A 235 -5.38 -9.50 -14.22
C GLY A 235 -4.92 -8.39 -15.16
N LEU A 236 -4.53 -8.73 -16.39
CA LEU A 236 -4.15 -7.76 -17.40
C LEU A 236 -5.31 -6.80 -17.75
N MET A 237 -6.50 -7.33 -17.95
CA MET A 237 -7.68 -6.52 -18.25
C MET A 237 -8.00 -5.55 -17.11
N VAL A 238 -7.99 -6.04 -15.86
CA VAL A 238 -8.22 -5.19 -14.68
C VAL A 238 -7.16 -4.10 -14.60
N SER A 239 -5.87 -4.43 -14.76
CA SER A 239 -4.79 -3.44 -14.71
C SER A 239 -4.88 -2.42 -15.84
N VAL A 240 -5.16 -2.85 -17.07
CA VAL A 240 -5.24 -1.93 -18.22
C VAL A 240 -6.43 -0.99 -18.08
N VAL A 241 -7.61 -1.52 -17.72
CA VAL A 241 -8.83 -0.69 -17.60
C VAL A 241 -8.71 0.29 -16.44
N SER A 242 -8.32 -0.19 -15.25
CA SER A 242 -8.15 0.69 -14.08
C SER A 242 -6.96 1.64 -14.21
N GLY A 243 -5.86 1.19 -14.83
CA GLY A 243 -4.70 2.03 -15.11
C GLY A 243 -5.00 3.14 -16.13
N ALA A 244 -5.72 2.84 -17.22
CA ALA A 244 -6.15 3.83 -18.18
C ALA A 244 -7.11 4.86 -17.53
N TRP A 245 -8.04 4.40 -16.71
CA TRP A 245 -8.93 5.27 -15.94
C TRP A 245 -8.16 6.19 -14.99
N LEU A 246 -7.23 5.63 -14.21
CA LEU A 246 -6.39 6.40 -13.28
C LEU A 246 -5.50 7.40 -14.03
N PHE A 247 -4.88 6.98 -15.13
CA PHE A 247 -4.05 7.87 -15.94
C PHE A 247 -4.88 9.03 -16.49
N HIS A 248 -6.06 8.76 -17.01
CA HIS A 248 -6.97 9.81 -17.50
C HIS A 248 -7.38 10.77 -16.38
N GLN A 249 -7.75 10.25 -15.21
CA GLN A 249 -8.14 11.10 -14.07
C GLN A 249 -6.98 11.94 -13.53
N MET A 250 -5.78 11.38 -13.46
CA MET A 250 -4.63 12.04 -12.85
C MET A 250 -3.89 13.00 -13.79
N ASN A 251 -3.81 12.67 -15.09
CA ASN A 251 -2.98 13.42 -16.03
C ASN A 251 -3.79 14.23 -17.05
N VAL A 252 -5.06 13.87 -17.31
CA VAL A 252 -5.89 14.57 -18.31
C VAL A 252 -6.90 15.50 -17.66
N ILE A 253 -7.60 15.01 -16.62
CA ILE A 253 -8.58 15.84 -15.90
C ILE A 253 -7.90 16.72 -14.85
N ASN A 254 -6.99 16.11 -14.07
CA ASN A 254 -6.19 16.83 -13.07
C ASN A 254 -4.75 16.87 -13.58
N GLU A 255 -4.14 18.04 -13.55
CA GLU A 255 -2.72 18.18 -13.90
C GLU A 255 -1.88 17.49 -12.82
N TYR A 256 -1.25 16.34 -13.18
CA TYR A 256 -0.31 15.68 -12.29
C TYR A 256 1.01 16.46 -12.30
N VAL A 257 1.41 16.93 -11.15
CA VAL A 257 2.64 17.69 -10.95
C VAL A 257 3.58 16.86 -10.08
N THR A 258 4.83 16.72 -10.49
CA THR A 258 5.88 16.07 -9.70
C THR A 258 6.34 16.98 -8.56
N SER A 259 7.05 16.41 -7.58
CA SER A 259 7.62 17.21 -6.47
C SER A 259 8.58 18.28 -6.99
N ASP A 260 9.42 17.95 -7.97
CA ASP A 260 10.38 18.88 -8.56
C ASP A 260 9.67 20.03 -9.31
N GLU A 261 8.64 19.71 -10.10
CA GLU A 261 7.83 20.73 -10.79
C GLU A 261 7.05 21.61 -9.80
N LEU A 262 6.60 21.04 -8.68
CA LEU A 262 5.94 21.80 -7.63
C LEU A 262 6.91 22.77 -6.95
N GLU A 263 8.15 22.34 -6.65
CA GLU A 263 9.19 23.18 -6.10
C GLU A 263 9.56 24.30 -7.06
N GLU A 264 9.67 24.03 -8.37
CA GLU A 264 9.91 25.05 -9.37
C GLU A 264 8.78 26.09 -9.44
N LYS A 265 7.52 25.62 -9.46
CA LYS A 265 6.34 26.51 -9.42
C LYS A 265 6.31 27.37 -8.15
N LEU A 266 6.69 26.81 -6.99
CA LEU A 266 6.79 27.56 -5.73
C LEU A 266 7.92 28.56 -5.77
N ALA A 267 9.09 28.21 -6.28
CA ALA A 267 10.23 29.13 -6.43
C ALA A 267 9.91 30.27 -7.40
N ASP A 268 9.20 29.99 -8.48
CA ASP A 268 8.77 31.04 -9.41
C ASP A 268 7.69 31.96 -8.79
N TYR A 269 6.77 31.39 -8.00
CA TYR A 269 5.82 32.17 -7.22
C TYR A 269 6.55 33.11 -6.25
N GLU A 270 7.49 32.59 -5.47
CA GLU A 270 8.26 33.40 -4.53
C GLU A 270 9.02 34.53 -5.24
N LYS A 271 9.71 34.25 -6.34
CA LYS A 271 10.43 35.25 -7.15
C LYS A 271 9.49 36.33 -7.68
N ALA A 272 8.32 35.95 -8.18
CA ALA A 272 7.33 36.90 -8.73
C ALA A 272 6.75 37.81 -7.66
N PHE A 273 6.56 37.32 -6.44
CA PHE A 273 5.90 38.03 -5.36
C PHE A 273 6.86 38.63 -4.32
N LEU A 274 8.16 38.36 -4.39
CA LEU A 274 9.19 38.88 -3.49
C LEU A 274 9.17 40.45 -3.41
N GLN A 275 8.81 41.10 -4.53
CA GLN A 275 8.66 42.54 -4.58
C GLN A 275 7.62 43.13 -3.60
N TYR A 276 6.72 42.29 -3.11
CA TYR A 276 5.65 42.69 -2.18
C TYR A 276 5.98 42.37 -0.72
N GLU A 277 7.16 41.81 -0.41
CA GLU A 277 7.57 41.42 0.96
C GLU A 277 7.52 42.63 1.94
N GLY A 278 7.89 43.81 1.45
CA GLY A 278 7.91 45.04 2.27
C GLY A 278 6.56 45.73 2.42
N ILE A 279 5.49 45.24 1.79
CA ILE A 279 4.17 45.88 1.89
C ILE A 279 3.55 45.53 3.25
N LYS A 280 3.15 46.59 4.00
CA LYS A 280 2.40 46.40 5.23
C LYS A 280 1.09 45.69 4.94
N GLN A 281 0.96 44.49 5.46
CA GLN A 281 -0.28 43.71 5.32
C GLN A 281 -1.36 44.30 6.23
N PRO A 282 -2.62 44.45 5.75
CA PRO A 282 -3.73 44.82 6.60
C PRO A 282 -3.96 43.76 7.67
N SER A 283 -4.09 44.21 8.93
CA SER A 283 -4.53 43.30 10.00
C SER A 283 -6.05 43.31 10.06
N VAL A 284 -6.63 42.13 10.11
CA VAL A 284 -8.06 41.99 10.36
C VAL A 284 -8.32 42.37 11.81
N VAL A 285 -9.09 43.44 12.03
CA VAL A 285 -9.38 43.99 13.37
C VAL A 285 -10.73 43.47 13.87
N ASP A 286 -11.66 43.24 12.96
CA ASP A 286 -13.01 42.72 13.28
C ASP A 286 -13.55 41.91 12.11
N VAL A 287 -14.34 40.89 12.40
CA VAL A 287 -14.99 40.02 11.40
C VAL A 287 -16.46 39.86 11.79
N ASP A 288 -17.35 40.47 11.03
CA ASP A 288 -18.78 40.19 11.11
C ASP A 288 -19.14 39.19 10.00
N LEU A 289 -19.45 37.96 10.41
CA LEU A 289 -19.70 36.85 9.49
C LEU A 289 -21.16 36.38 9.64
N LYS A 290 -21.96 36.64 8.61
CA LYS A 290 -23.32 36.04 8.51
C LYS A 290 -23.28 34.78 7.68
N VAL A 291 -23.70 33.68 8.28
CA VAL A 291 -23.67 32.37 7.62
C VAL A 291 -25.06 31.75 7.62
N ASP A 292 -25.61 31.58 6.44
CA ASP A 292 -26.84 30.83 6.23
C ASP A 292 -26.50 29.38 5.87
N LEU A 293 -26.83 28.45 6.77
CA LEU A 293 -26.57 27.02 6.58
C LEU A 293 -27.83 26.31 6.06
N TYR A 294 -27.68 25.58 4.97
CA TYR A 294 -28.69 24.70 4.38
C TYR A 294 -28.22 23.25 4.41
N PRO A 295 -28.31 22.57 5.58
CA PRO A 295 -27.80 21.22 5.76
C PRO A 295 -28.47 20.20 4.83
N GLU A 296 -29.75 20.42 4.49
CA GLU A 296 -30.53 19.52 3.64
C GLU A 296 -30.01 19.44 2.19
N VAL A 297 -29.34 20.48 1.70
CA VAL A 297 -28.74 20.56 0.36
C VAL A 297 -27.23 20.67 0.39
N GLY A 298 -26.59 20.57 1.58
CA GLY A 298 -25.15 20.64 1.75
C GLY A 298 -24.54 21.98 1.30
N LYS A 299 -25.26 23.10 1.45
CA LYS A 299 -24.81 24.44 1.03
C LYS A 299 -24.72 25.40 2.19
N ALA A 300 -23.75 26.30 2.12
CA ALA A 300 -23.63 27.46 3.00
C ALA A 300 -23.45 28.72 2.15
N PHE A 301 -24.10 29.80 2.52
CA PHE A 301 -23.89 31.13 1.95
C PHE A 301 -23.24 32.02 3.02
N PHE A 302 -22.26 32.78 2.60
CA PHE A 302 -21.51 33.70 3.45
C PHE A 302 -21.71 35.14 2.93
N GLU A 303 -21.98 36.06 3.85
CA GLU A 303 -21.95 37.50 3.62
C GLU A 303 -20.95 38.17 4.57
#